data_4c0a4fc764a04a2b5a1fd5592954379e
#
_entry.id   4c0a4fc764a04a2b5a1fd5592954379e
#
_cell.length_a   1.000
_cell.length_b   1.000
_cell.length_c   1.000
_cell.angle_alpha   90.00
_cell.angle_beta   90.00
_cell.angle_gamma   90.00
#
_symmetry.space_group_name_H-M   'P 1'
#
loop_
_entity.id
_entity.type
_entity.pdbx_description
1 polymer ?
#
loop_
_entity_poly.entity_id
_entity_poly.type
_entity_poly.pdbx_seq_one_letter_code
_entity_poly.pdbx_strand_id
1 'polypeptide(L)'
;MIRFASITIMLLCSAAFADEGSYYKNPRGLFSTRPSETKSLQTIQRFGPVGMGIDLLQPAFVMRISQIEDGSPAAATGKLKKGQIIETINGQPLKDIDPRIQLGQILAAAEASDGILAFSIKGVTEPVAVKVPVLGAYSETWPLNCPKSEKIVRAVANYLSRPEATEGLGGIGMLFLLSTGDEKDLEVVRNWARKAPSHTYPWYLGYGGIPLTECYLRTGDEEILRNIQRWVDNAAKTQHNDAWAGRGGALTTYGNGHLNAAGTHVVTFLLLAKECGADVPDHTLLGALRHFYRYAGRGGNPYGDDRPEVGFVDNGKNGKLAFAMAAAAAVTPDGENSVYANARDVCAMQSFYTTSFMLHGHTGGGIGEIWRSASMGLLHDKKS
;
A
#
# COMPACT_ATOMS: atom_id res chain seq x y z
N MET A 1 -12.43 50.28 5.55
CA MET A 1 -13.52 49.41 5.06
C MET A 1 -13.05 48.21 4.19
N ILE A 2 -11.84 47.73 4.36
CA ILE A 2 -11.29 46.65 3.49
C ILE A 2 -11.03 45.33 4.28
N ARG A 3 -11.20 45.34 5.61
CA ARG A 3 -10.92 44.15 6.45
C ARG A 3 -12.10 43.17 6.68
N PHE A 4 -13.33 43.59 6.33
CA PHE A 4 -14.51 42.71 6.53
C PHE A 4 -14.84 41.82 5.32
N ALA A 5 -14.42 42.20 4.13
CA ALA A 5 -14.69 41.39 2.93
C ALA A 5 -13.83 40.10 2.85
N SER A 6 -12.62 40.12 3.42
CA SER A 6 -11.71 38.94 3.37
C SER A 6 -12.13 37.84 4.34
N ILE A 7 -12.77 38.16 5.46
CA ILE A 7 -13.24 37.17 6.45
C ILE A 7 -14.49 36.47 5.95
N THR A 8 -15.36 37.18 5.24
CA THR A 8 -16.59 36.60 4.68
C THR A 8 -16.29 35.62 3.53
N ILE A 9 -15.26 35.89 2.74
CA ILE A 9 -14.84 34.99 1.66
C ILE A 9 -14.17 33.73 2.22
N MET A 10 -13.40 33.80 3.31
CA MET A 10 -12.84 32.63 3.99
C MET A 10 -13.91 31.76 4.66
N LEU A 11 -14.96 32.36 5.23
CA LEU A 11 -16.07 31.61 5.82
C LEU A 11 -16.96 30.95 4.77
N LEU A 12 -17.12 31.55 3.60
CA LEU A 12 -17.85 30.96 2.48
C LEU A 12 -17.07 29.79 1.81
N CYS A 13 -15.75 29.86 1.79
CA CYS A 13 -14.94 28.73 1.33
C CYS A 13 -14.97 27.55 2.32
N SER A 14 -15.01 27.79 3.63
CA SER A 14 -15.10 26.70 4.62
C SER A 14 -16.50 26.06 4.68
N ALA A 15 -17.57 26.81 4.39
CA ALA A 15 -18.92 26.26 4.30
C ALA A 15 -19.14 25.40 3.05
N ALA A 16 -18.39 25.64 1.97
CA ALA A 16 -18.47 24.82 0.76
C ALA A 16 -17.78 23.45 0.89
N PHE A 17 -17.01 23.21 1.96
CA PHE A 17 -16.38 21.92 2.28
C PHE A 17 -17.13 21.12 3.34
N ALA A 18 -18.18 21.67 3.92
CA ALA A 18 -19.05 20.99 4.88
C ALA A 18 -20.31 20.43 4.21
N ASP A 19 -20.24 20.09 2.93
CA ASP A 19 -21.26 19.26 2.35
C ASP A 19 -21.06 17.86 2.96
N GLU A 20 -21.99 17.45 3.81
CA GLU A 20 -22.15 16.09 4.31
C GLU A 20 -22.43 15.11 3.15
N GLY A 21 -21.94 15.48 1.97
CA GLY A 21 -22.01 14.66 0.79
C GLY A 21 -21.44 13.30 1.11
N SER A 22 -22.20 12.28 0.90
CA SER A 22 -21.73 10.91 0.88
C SER A 22 -20.39 10.88 0.15
N TYR A 23 -19.43 10.15 0.70
CA TYR A 23 -18.14 9.83 0.07
C TYR A 23 -18.26 9.56 -1.44
N TYR A 24 -19.39 9.01 -1.89
CA TYR A 24 -19.71 8.71 -3.27
C TYR A 24 -20.39 9.86 -4.02
N LYS A 25 -20.90 10.85 -3.35
CA LYS A 25 -21.58 12.01 -3.96
C LYS A 25 -20.63 13.18 -4.23
N ASN A 26 -19.40 13.12 -3.66
CA ASN A 26 -18.43 14.18 -3.89
C ASN A 26 -17.74 14.00 -5.27
N PRO A 27 -18.09 14.80 -6.28
CA PRO A 27 -17.52 14.68 -7.63
C PRO A 27 -16.04 15.10 -7.71
N ARG A 28 -15.50 15.70 -6.65
CA ARG A 28 -14.10 16.11 -6.50
C ARG A 28 -13.37 15.28 -5.46
N GLY A 29 -14.00 14.22 -4.94
CA GLY A 29 -13.36 13.28 -4.04
C GLY A 29 -12.10 12.71 -4.67
N LEU A 30 -11.13 12.42 -3.84
CA LEU A 30 -9.85 11.80 -4.22
C LEU A 30 -10.03 10.43 -4.88
N PHE A 31 -11.21 9.85 -4.77
CA PHE A 31 -11.65 8.73 -5.58
C PHE A 31 -12.52 9.25 -6.71
N SER A 32 -12.21 8.83 -7.87
CA SER A 32 -13.08 8.93 -9.02
C SER A 32 -14.30 8.01 -8.84
N THR A 33 -15.08 8.26 -7.80
CA THR A 33 -16.34 7.56 -7.53
C THR A 33 -17.51 8.35 -8.07
N ARG A 34 -17.29 9.23 -9.05
CA ARG A 34 -18.43 9.80 -9.76
C ARG A 34 -19.33 8.63 -10.15
N PRO A 35 -20.59 8.60 -9.66
CA PRO A 35 -21.57 7.86 -10.39
C PRO A 35 -21.53 8.46 -11.78
N SER A 36 -20.97 7.77 -12.74
CA SER A 36 -21.17 8.23 -14.11
C SER A 36 -22.65 8.11 -14.36
N GLU A 37 -23.24 9.08 -14.99
CA GLU A 37 -24.61 9.00 -15.51
C GLU A 37 -24.78 7.73 -16.37
N THR A 38 -23.69 7.17 -16.83
CA THR A 38 -23.54 5.88 -17.50
C THR A 38 -23.03 4.82 -16.53
N LYS A 39 -23.89 4.34 -15.60
CA LYS A 39 -23.76 3.05 -14.91
C LYS A 39 -22.36 2.67 -14.41
N SER A 40 -21.71 3.50 -13.61
CA SER A 40 -20.47 3.06 -12.97
C SER A 40 -20.80 2.00 -11.93
N LEU A 41 -20.45 0.78 -12.28
CA LEU A 41 -20.50 -0.37 -11.43
C LEU A 41 -19.28 -0.31 -10.51
N GLN A 42 -19.49 -0.21 -9.20
CA GLN A 42 -18.41 -0.45 -8.26
C GLN A 42 -18.45 -1.92 -7.85
N THR A 43 -17.29 -2.56 -7.86
CA THR A 43 -17.20 -3.97 -7.52
C THR A 43 -16.27 -4.15 -6.34
N ILE A 44 -16.77 -4.79 -5.30
CA ILE A 44 -15.95 -5.44 -4.28
C ILE A 44 -15.60 -6.83 -4.84
N GLN A 45 -14.39 -6.98 -5.33
CA GLN A 45 -13.97 -8.22 -6.01
C GLN A 45 -14.06 -9.43 -5.09
N ARG A 46 -13.75 -9.24 -3.80
CA ARG A 46 -13.82 -10.30 -2.79
C ARG A 46 -14.25 -9.73 -1.45
N PHE A 47 -15.42 -10.14 -0.97
CA PHE A 47 -15.89 -9.79 0.36
C PHE A 47 -15.24 -10.75 1.39
N GLY A 48 -14.06 -10.40 1.84
CA GLY A 48 -13.28 -11.06 2.87
C GLY A 48 -13.28 -12.60 2.80
N PRO A 49 -13.34 -13.28 3.93
CA PRO A 49 -13.37 -14.74 4.02
C PRO A 49 -14.70 -15.35 3.56
N VAL A 50 -15.73 -14.54 3.28
CA VAL A 50 -17.00 -15.01 2.71
C VAL A 50 -16.78 -15.64 1.34
N GLY A 51 -15.84 -15.10 0.56
CA GLY A 51 -15.46 -15.61 -0.75
C GLY A 51 -16.51 -15.35 -1.83
N MET A 52 -17.13 -14.15 -1.81
CA MET A 52 -17.97 -13.69 -2.91
C MET A 52 -17.58 -12.28 -3.34
N GLY A 53 -17.81 -11.98 -4.62
CA GLY A 53 -17.76 -10.64 -5.15
C GLY A 53 -19.14 -9.96 -5.06
N ILE A 54 -19.14 -8.65 -4.83
CA ILE A 54 -20.35 -7.84 -4.73
C ILE A 54 -20.23 -6.65 -5.67
N ASP A 55 -21.17 -6.53 -6.61
CA ASP A 55 -21.38 -5.32 -7.38
C ASP A 55 -22.27 -4.37 -6.58
N LEU A 56 -21.86 -3.12 -6.51
CA LEU A 56 -22.62 -2.03 -5.87
C LEU A 56 -23.27 -1.19 -6.98
N LEU A 57 -24.57 -1.42 -7.19
CA LEU A 57 -25.32 -0.75 -8.24
C LEU A 57 -25.75 0.66 -7.78
N GLN A 58 -25.30 1.66 -8.51
CA GLN A 58 -25.61 3.07 -8.24
C GLN A 58 -27.04 3.44 -8.71
N PRO A 59 -27.69 4.49 -8.13
CA PRO A 59 -27.18 5.32 -7.02
C PRO A 59 -27.47 4.76 -5.61
N ALA A 60 -28.29 3.74 -5.49
CA ALA A 60 -28.77 3.23 -4.21
C ALA A 60 -27.84 2.18 -3.56
N PHE A 61 -26.68 1.91 -4.13
CA PHE A 61 -25.76 0.86 -3.67
C PHE A 61 -26.40 -0.51 -3.49
N VAL A 62 -27.31 -0.87 -4.40
CA VAL A 62 -27.90 -2.21 -4.38
C VAL A 62 -26.80 -3.25 -4.55
N MET A 63 -26.70 -4.15 -3.59
CA MET A 63 -25.71 -5.23 -3.61
C MET A 63 -26.15 -6.37 -4.54
N ARG A 64 -25.36 -6.68 -5.55
CA ARG A 64 -25.58 -7.84 -6.42
C ARG A 64 -24.38 -8.77 -6.35
N ILE A 65 -24.62 -10.06 -6.15
CA ILE A 65 -23.55 -11.06 -6.17
C ILE A 65 -22.96 -11.12 -7.59
N SER A 66 -21.68 -10.76 -7.73
CA SER A 66 -20.97 -10.77 -9.01
C SER A 66 -20.30 -12.12 -9.30
N GLN A 67 -19.81 -12.78 -8.25
CA GLN A 67 -19.18 -14.10 -8.32
C GLN A 67 -19.19 -14.79 -6.97
N ILE A 68 -19.00 -16.09 -6.96
CA ILE A 68 -18.79 -16.92 -5.77
C ILE A 68 -17.54 -17.74 -6.04
N GLU A 69 -16.63 -17.72 -5.08
CA GLU A 69 -15.35 -18.45 -5.13
C GLU A 69 -15.58 -19.91 -4.74
N ASP A 70 -15.09 -20.82 -5.56
CA ASP A 70 -15.20 -22.26 -5.27
C ASP A 70 -14.50 -22.61 -3.95
N GLY A 71 -15.12 -23.49 -3.18
CA GLY A 71 -14.62 -23.89 -1.86
C GLY A 71 -14.77 -22.84 -0.76
N SER A 72 -15.36 -21.67 -1.05
CA SER A 72 -15.58 -20.60 -0.08
C SER A 72 -16.78 -20.90 0.85
N PRO A 73 -16.86 -20.21 2.01
CA PRO A 73 -18.04 -20.26 2.87
C PRO A 73 -19.36 -19.92 2.15
N ALA A 74 -19.33 -18.97 1.21
CA ALA A 74 -20.51 -18.66 0.39
C ALA A 74 -20.91 -19.83 -0.50
N ALA A 75 -19.94 -20.46 -1.18
CA ALA A 75 -20.18 -21.64 -2.02
C ALA A 75 -20.71 -22.82 -1.21
N ALA A 76 -20.19 -23.03 0.00
CA ALA A 76 -20.60 -24.13 0.89
C ALA A 76 -22.08 -24.08 1.28
N THR A 77 -22.75 -22.94 1.19
CA THR A 77 -24.20 -22.83 1.44
C THR A 77 -25.04 -23.52 0.38
N GLY A 78 -24.56 -23.63 -0.86
CA GLY A 78 -25.31 -24.11 -2.02
C GLY A 78 -26.51 -23.23 -2.42
N LYS A 79 -26.76 -22.14 -1.68
CA LYS A 79 -27.97 -21.30 -1.82
C LYS A 79 -27.68 -19.96 -2.49
N LEU A 80 -26.46 -19.45 -2.34
CA LEU A 80 -26.04 -18.20 -2.96
C LEU A 80 -25.64 -18.42 -4.43
N LYS A 81 -26.04 -17.49 -5.31
CA LYS A 81 -25.76 -17.58 -6.75
C LYS A 81 -25.43 -16.21 -7.32
N LYS A 82 -24.58 -16.18 -8.34
CA LYS A 82 -24.31 -14.98 -9.13
C LYS A 82 -25.60 -14.36 -9.64
N GLY A 83 -25.69 -13.03 -9.60
CA GLY A 83 -26.83 -12.24 -10.05
C GLY A 83 -27.90 -11.98 -9.00
N GLN A 84 -27.91 -12.73 -7.87
CA GLN A 84 -28.86 -12.48 -6.79
C GLN A 84 -28.62 -11.10 -6.16
N ILE A 85 -29.71 -10.47 -5.70
CA ILE A 85 -29.68 -9.20 -4.98
C ILE A 85 -29.71 -9.47 -3.48
N ILE A 86 -28.72 -8.91 -2.79
CA ILE A 86 -28.65 -8.91 -1.32
C ILE A 86 -29.36 -7.65 -0.84
N GLU A 87 -30.39 -7.80 -0.03
CA GLU A 87 -31.16 -6.69 0.55
C GLU A 87 -30.53 -6.24 1.87
N THR A 88 -30.16 -7.18 2.72
CA THR A 88 -29.50 -6.91 4.01
C THR A 88 -28.45 -7.95 4.35
N ILE A 89 -27.52 -7.56 5.21
CA ILE A 89 -26.59 -8.48 5.88
C ILE A 89 -26.79 -8.30 7.39
N ASN A 90 -27.09 -9.37 8.10
CA ASN A 90 -27.49 -9.34 9.51
C ASN A 90 -28.63 -8.32 9.79
N GLY A 91 -29.60 -8.25 8.89
CA GLY A 91 -30.71 -7.31 8.98
C GLY A 91 -30.37 -5.84 8.68
N GLN A 92 -29.12 -5.54 8.33
CA GLN A 92 -28.66 -4.17 8.05
C GLN A 92 -28.57 -3.93 6.53
N PRO A 93 -29.33 -2.96 5.99
CA PRO A 93 -29.11 -2.48 4.62
C PRO A 93 -27.85 -1.64 4.55
N LEU A 94 -27.31 -1.43 3.36
CA LEU A 94 -26.24 -0.44 3.17
C LEU A 94 -26.76 0.98 3.44
N LYS A 95 -25.97 1.74 4.16
CA LYS A 95 -26.21 3.16 4.45
C LYS A 95 -25.52 4.04 3.39
N ASP A 96 -25.85 5.32 3.39
CA ASP A 96 -25.19 6.32 2.54
C ASP A 96 -23.83 6.74 3.15
N ILE A 97 -22.98 5.76 3.37
CA ILE A 97 -21.57 5.89 3.78
C ILE A 97 -20.74 5.01 2.85
N ASP A 98 -19.42 5.01 2.97
CA ASP A 98 -18.60 4.07 2.22
C ASP A 98 -19.02 2.61 2.53
N PRO A 99 -19.61 1.87 1.58
CA PRO A 99 -20.07 0.51 1.81
C PRO A 99 -18.97 -0.44 2.28
N ARG A 100 -17.72 -0.17 1.92
CA ARG A 100 -16.58 -1.00 2.33
C ARG A 100 -16.33 -0.91 3.82
N ILE A 101 -16.52 0.27 4.40
CA ILE A 101 -16.44 0.47 5.86
C ILE A 101 -17.54 -0.33 6.55
N GLN A 102 -18.78 -0.18 6.10
CA GLN A 102 -19.90 -0.90 6.71
C GLN A 102 -19.77 -2.41 6.57
N LEU A 103 -19.41 -2.91 5.39
CA LEU A 103 -19.18 -4.35 5.17
C LEU A 103 -18.02 -4.88 6.02
N GLY A 104 -16.95 -4.08 6.16
CA GLY A 104 -15.84 -4.41 7.05
C GLY A 104 -16.25 -4.49 8.53
N GLN A 105 -17.09 -3.57 9.00
CA GLN A 105 -17.63 -3.59 10.36
C GLN A 105 -18.52 -4.80 10.62
N ILE A 106 -19.42 -5.13 9.68
CA ILE A 106 -20.31 -6.30 9.77
C ILE A 106 -19.48 -7.60 9.84
N LEU A 107 -18.45 -7.70 8.99
CA LEU A 107 -17.54 -8.85 8.99
C LEU A 107 -16.77 -8.95 10.31
N ALA A 108 -16.18 -7.83 10.77
CA ALA A 108 -15.41 -7.80 12.01
C ALA A 108 -16.25 -8.19 13.24
N ALA A 109 -17.54 -7.78 13.27
CA ALA A 109 -18.48 -8.15 14.32
C ALA A 109 -18.81 -9.66 14.28
N ALA A 110 -18.98 -10.23 13.10
CA ALA A 110 -19.19 -11.68 12.96
C ALA A 110 -17.95 -12.48 13.39
N GLU A 111 -16.75 -12.06 12.96
CA GLU A 111 -15.50 -12.70 13.35
C GLU A 111 -15.21 -12.60 14.87
N ALA A 112 -15.76 -11.56 15.53
CA ALA A 112 -15.63 -11.37 16.98
C ALA A 112 -16.64 -12.19 17.80
N SER A 113 -17.67 -12.74 17.17
CA SER A 113 -18.76 -13.45 17.85
C SER A 113 -18.87 -14.92 17.42
N ASP A 114 -19.88 -15.24 16.66
CA ASP A 114 -20.18 -16.61 16.24
C ASP A 114 -19.76 -16.94 14.80
N GLY A 115 -19.28 -15.95 14.07
CA GLY A 115 -18.86 -16.10 12.67
C GLY A 115 -20.03 -16.21 11.69
N ILE A 116 -21.26 -15.87 12.06
CA ILE A 116 -22.43 -16.00 11.20
C ILE A 116 -22.75 -14.65 10.53
N LEU A 117 -22.91 -14.71 9.20
CA LEU A 117 -23.41 -13.63 8.37
C LEU A 117 -24.72 -14.09 7.72
N ALA A 118 -25.83 -13.46 8.05
CA ALA A 118 -27.14 -13.76 7.51
C ALA A 118 -27.47 -12.82 6.33
N PHE A 119 -27.54 -13.37 5.14
CA PHE A 119 -27.82 -12.63 3.90
C PHE A 119 -29.30 -12.74 3.54
N SER A 120 -30.04 -11.63 3.60
CA SER A 120 -31.39 -11.57 3.05
C SER A 120 -31.30 -11.35 1.54
N ILE A 121 -31.84 -12.30 0.80
CA ILE A 121 -31.79 -12.31 -0.68
C ILE A 121 -33.18 -11.96 -1.21
N LYS A 122 -33.24 -11.02 -2.14
CA LYS A 122 -34.50 -10.60 -2.76
C LYS A 122 -35.25 -11.79 -3.37
N GLY A 123 -36.50 -11.97 -2.93
CA GLY A 123 -37.35 -13.07 -3.38
C GLY A 123 -37.09 -14.41 -2.69
N VAL A 124 -36.26 -14.44 -1.64
CA VAL A 124 -36.03 -15.62 -0.80
C VAL A 124 -36.52 -15.32 0.61
N THR A 125 -37.40 -16.17 1.15
CA THR A 125 -38.06 -15.93 2.44
C THR A 125 -37.09 -16.01 3.62
N GLU A 126 -36.21 -17.01 3.62
CA GLU A 126 -35.27 -17.23 4.72
C GLU A 126 -33.89 -16.70 4.41
N PRO A 127 -33.25 -15.94 5.31
CA PRO A 127 -31.86 -15.49 5.13
C PRO A 127 -30.91 -16.67 4.98
N VAL A 128 -29.92 -16.52 4.14
CA VAL A 128 -28.86 -17.50 3.93
C VAL A 128 -27.73 -17.22 4.92
N ALA A 129 -27.50 -18.14 5.86
CA ALA A 129 -26.40 -18.06 6.81
C ALA A 129 -25.10 -18.54 6.18
N VAL A 130 -24.07 -17.70 6.24
CA VAL A 130 -22.70 -18.02 5.82
C VAL A 130 -21.81 -18.03 7.05
N LYS A 131 -21.07 -19.10 7.26
CA LYS A 131 -20.16 -19.26 8.40
C LYS A 131 -18.75 -18.87 8.00
N VAL A 132 -18.23 -17.82 8.62
CA VAL A 132 -16.81 -17.38 8.48
C VAL A 132 -16.00 -17.79 9.71
N PRO A 133 -14.65 -17.83 9.64
CA PRO A 133 -13.81 -18.11 10.79
C PRO A 133 -14.01 -17.12 11.94
N VAL A 134 -14.07 -17.62 13.17
CA VAL A 134 -14.07 -16.78 14.37
C VAL A 134 -12.64 -16.45 14.76
N LEU A 135 -12.24 -15.20 14.55
CA LEU A 135 -10.89 -14.72 14.85
C LEU A 135 -10.78 -14.01 16.20
N GLY A 136 -11.92 -13.56 16.76
CA GLY A 136 -12.01 -12.72 17.94
C GLY A 136 -12.13 -11.22 17.60
N ALA A 137 -12.31 -10.41 18.61
CA ALA A 137 -12.29 -8.96 18.48
C ALA A 137 -10.87 -8.40 18.35
N TYR A 138 -10.73 -7.22 17.76
CA TYR A 138 -9.49 -6.45 17.89
C TYR A 138 -9.34 -5.95 19.32
N SER A 139 -8.11 -5.95 19.85
CA SER A 139 -7.79 -5.30 21.13
C SER A 139 -7.80 -3.77 20.98
N GLU A 140 -7.87 -3.07 22.10
CA GLU A 140 -7.77 -1.60 22.12
C GLU A 140 -6.42 -1.08 21.60
N THR A 141 -5.38 -1.90 21.71
CA THR A 141 -4.01 -1.57 21.30
C THR A 141 -3.62 -2.15 19.96
N TRP A 142 -4.57 -2.69 19.19
CA TRP A 142 -4.25 -3.27 17.89
C TRP A 142 -3.44 -2.32 17.01
N PRO A 143 -2.51 -2.82 16.19
CA PRO A 143 -2.19 -4.23 15.94
C PRO A 143 -1.37 -4.90 17.05
N LEU A 144 -0.87 -4.13 18.04
CA LEU A 144 -0.04 -4.62 19.12
C LEU A 144 -0.88 -5.33 20.19
N ASN A 145 -0.32 -6.38 20.80
CA ASN A 145 -0.99 -7.16 21.84
C ASN A 145 -2.42 -7.58 21.45
N CYS A 146 -2.59 -8.01 20.20
CA CYS A 146 -3.89 -8.35 19.63
C CYS A 146 -3.89 -9.76 19.06
N PRO A 147 -4.51 -10.75 19.75
CA PRO A 147 -4.55 -12.13 19.27
C PRO A 147 -5.19 -12.30 17.89
N LYS A 148 -6.15 -11.44 17.52
CA LYS A 148 -6.72 -11.43 16.17
C LYS A 148 -5.69 -11.02 15.14
N SER A 149 -4.93 -9.94 15.39
CA SER A 149 -3.86 -9.49 14.50
C SER A 149 -2.78 -10.55 14.33
N GLU A 150 -2.38 -11.21 15.41
CA GLU A 150 -1.40 -12.30 15.38
C GLU A 150 -1.86 -13.48 14.51
N LYS A 151 -3.12 -13.90 14.62
CA LYS A 151 -3.71 -14.93 13.77
C LYS A 151 -3.68 -14.54 12.29
N ILE A 152 -4.04 -13.27 11.98
CA ILE A 152 -4.04 -12.75 10.61
C ILE A 152 -2.62 -12.72 10.06
N VAL A 153 -1.66 -12.15 10.82
CA VAL A 153 -0.24 -12.09 10.43
C VAL A 153 0.30 -13.51 10.14
N ARG A 154 0.01 -14.47 11.03
CA ARG A 154 0.47 -15.85 10.84
C ARG A 154 -0.19 -16.53 9.63
N ALA A 155 -1.47 -16.29 9.39
CA ALA A 155 -2.16 -16.83 8.21
C ALA A 155 -1.56 -16.26 6.90
N VAL A 156 -1.28 -14.95 6.86
CA VAL A 156 -0.64 -14.30 5.71
C VAL A 156 0.78 -14.85 5.52
N ALA A 157 1.57 -14.98 6.59
CA ALA A 157 2.92 -15.54 6.49
C ALA A 157 2.91 -16.99 5.97
N ASN A 158 2.02 -17.82 6.46
CA ASN A 158 1.86 -19.20 5.98
C ASN A 158 1.46 -19.25 4.49
N TYR A 159 0.64 -18.31 4.03
CA TYR A 159 0.30 -18.20 2.60
C TYR A 159 1.52 -17.78 1.77
N LEU A 160 2.22 -16.72 2.20
CA LEU A 160 3.38 -16.18 1.49
C LEU A 160 4.58 -17.12 1.46
N SER A 161 4.65 -18.07 2.39
CA SER A 161 5.71 -19.08 2.42
C SER A 161 5.51 -20.22 1.41
N ARG A 162 4.40 -20.23 0.68
CA ARG A 162 4.16 -21.25 -0.37
C ARG A 162 4.94 -20.90 -1.62
N PRO A 163 5.47 -21.90 -2.34
CA PRO A 163 6.27 -21.67 -3.55
C PRO A 163 5.57 -20.78 -4.58
N GLU A 164 4.29 -21.04 -4.84
CA GLU A 164 3.48 -20.28 -5.80
C GLU A 164 3.25 -18.81 -5.40
N ALA A 165 3.29 -18.49 -4.11
CA ALA A 165 3.15 -17.13 -3.62
C ALA A 165 4.47 -16.35 -3.66
N THR A 166 5.61 -17.04 -3.50
CA THR A 166 6.94 -16.40 -3.51
C THR A 166 7.32 -15.85 -4.88
N GLU A 167 6.79 -16.44 -5.96
CA GLU A 167 7.10 -16.02 -7.33
C GLU A 167 6.33 -14.76 -7.77
N GLY A 168 5.13 -14.51 -7.22
CA GLY A 168 4.19 -13.53 -7.76
C GLY A 168 4.32 -12.10 -7.25
N LEU A 169 4.98 -11.85 -6.13
CA LEU A 169 4.91 -10.57 -5.40
C LEU A 169 6.15 -9.67 -5.55
N GLY A 170 7.08 -10.00 -6.45
CA GLY A 170 8.24 -9.16 -6.75
C GLY A 170 9.13 -8.84 -5.53
N GLY A 171 9.05 -9.62 -4.45
CA GLY A 171 9.87 -9.45 -3.24
C GLY A 171 9.16 -8.80 -2.05
N ILE A 172 8.04 -8.09 -2.23
CA ILE A 172 7.31 -7.47 -1.09
C ILE A 172 6.82 -8.51 -0.08
N GLY A 173 6.39 -9.69 -0.53
CA GLY A 173 6.03 -10.80 0.35
C GLY A 173 7.20 -11.25 1.22
N MET A 174 8.41 -11.21 0.69
CA MET A 174 9.63 -11.53 1.45
C MET A 174 9.93 -10.50 2.54
N LEU A 175 9.69 -9.21 2.25
CA LEU A 175 9.82 -8.16 3.26
C LEU A 175 8.82 -8.36 4.41
N PHE A 176 7.60 -8.78 4.10
CA PHE A 176 6.60 -9.13 5.12
C PHE A 176 7.07 -10.33 5.96
N LEU A 177 7.58 -11.40 5.34
CA LEU A 177 8.10 -12.56 6.07
C LEU A 177 9.28 -12.18 6.99
N LEU A 178 10.18 -11.31 6.55
CA LEU A 178 11.23 -10.77 7.41
C LEU A 178 10.69 -10.00 8.61
N SER A 179 9.57 -9.30 8.45
CA SER A 179 8.99 -8.49 9.53
C SER A 179 8.33 -9.31 10.64
N THR A 180 8.05 -10.60 10.42
CA THR A 180 7.45 -11.48 11.44
C THR A 180 8.41 -11.80 12.58
N GLY A 181 9.72 -11.76 12.34
CA GLY A 181 10.74 -12.16 13.30
C GLY A 181 10.81 -13.66 13.57
N ASP A 182 10.07 -14.47 12.84
CA ASP A 182 10.02 -15.93 13.01
C ASP A 182 11.12 -16.60 12.18
N GLU A 183 11.93 -17.46 12.80
CA GLU A 183 13.07 -18.11 12.15
C GLU A 183 12.68 -18.96 10.93
N LYS A 184 11.51 -19.60 10.98
CA LYS A 184 11.02 -20.36 9.83
C LYS A 184 10.70 -19.48 8.63
N ASP A 185 10.21 -18.24 8.87
CA ASP A 185 9.92 -17.28 7.81
C ASP A 185 11.21 -16.69 7.25
N LEU A 186 12.21 -16.45 8.12
CA LEU A 186 13.56 -16.04 7.73
C LEU A 186 14.20 -17.08 6.81
N GLU A 187 14.05 -18.38 7.11
CA GLU A 187 14.61 -19.44 6.26
C GLU A 187 13.94 -19.50 4.88
N VAL A 188 12.65 -19.24 4.79
CA VAL A 188 11.96 -19.10 3.48
C VAL A 188 12.57 -17.96 2.68
N VAL A 189 12.79 -16.79 3.31
CA VAL A 189 13.39 -15.64 2.64
C VAL A 189 14.85 -15.91 2.26
N ARG A 190 15.63 -16.56 3.12
CA ARG A 190 17.02 -16.94 2.84
C ARG A 190 17.11 -17.83 1.60
N ASN A 191 16.27 -18.86 1.50
CA ASN A 191 16.21 -19.76 0.37
C ASN A 191 15.81 -19.07 -0.93
N TRP A 192 14.86 -18.12 -0.86
CA TRP A 192 14.51 -17.26 -1.97
C TRP A 192 15.68 -16.33 -2.34
N ALA A 193 16.28 -15.65 -1.38
CA ALA A 193 17.32 -14.64 -1.60
C ALA A 193 18.56 -15.20 -2.29
N ARG A 194 18.96 -16.44 -1.98
CA ARG A 194 20.07 -17.14 -2.66
C ARG A 194 19.80 -17.35 -4.15
N LYS A 195 18.54 -17.52 -4.55
CA LYS A 195 18.14 -17.95 -5.91
C LYS A 195 17.39 -16.86 -6.68
N ALA A 196 17.02 -15.75 -6.04
CA ALA A 196 16.22 -14.71 -6.66
C ALA A 196 16.84 -14.23 -7.98
N PRO A 197 16.10 -14.32 -9.10
CA PRO A 197 16.59 -13.88 -10.38
C PRO A 197 16.71 -12.34 -10.38
N SER A 198 17.82 -11.83 -10.86
CA SER A 198 18.01 -10.40 -10.99
C SER A 198 17.15 -9.83 -12.11
N HIS A 199 16.61 -8.65 -11.91
CA HIS A 199 15.71 -7.96 -12.83
C HIS A 199 16.33 -6.67 -13.39
N THR A 200 15.75 -6.16 -14.47
CA THR A 200 16.09 -4.86 -15.06
C THR A 200 14.95 -3.85 -14.91
N TYR A 201 13.76 -4.32 -14.58
CA TYR A 201 12.59 -3.47 -14.40
C TYR A 201 12.57 -2.85 -13.00
N PRO A 202 12.47 -1.50 -12.85
CA PRO A 202 12.72 -0.82 -11.60
C PRO A 202 11.79 -1.22 -10.45
N TRP A 203 10.54 -1.61 -10.72
CA TRP A 203 9.67 -2.13 -9.67
C TRP A 203 10.21 -3.41 -9.03
N TYR A 204 10.67 -4.35 -9.85
CA TYR A 204 11.24 -5.60 -9.34
C TYR A 204 12.62 -5.39 -8.73
N LEU A 205 13.45 -4.51 -9.31
CA LEU A 205 14.74 -4.13 -8.73
C LEU A 205 14.56 -3.57 -7.30
N GLY A 206 13.63 -2.66 -7.11
CA GLY A 206 13.38 -2.06 -5.80
C GLY A 206 12.72 -3.02 -4.82
N TYR A 207 11.60 -3.65 -5.22
CA TYR A 207 10.83 -4.52 -4.32
C TYR A 207 11.53 -5.84 -3.98
N GLY A 208 12.36 -6.36 -4.87
CA GLY A 208 13.17 -7.55 -4.59
C GLY A 208 14.50 -7.21 -3.93
N GLY A 209 15.11 -6.09 -4.32
CA GLY A 209 16.41 -5.67 -3.79
C GLY A 209 16.37 -5.35 -2.29
N ILE A 210 15.33 -4.68 -1.79
CA ILE A 210 15.20 -4.35 -0.37
C ILE A 210 15.16 -5.61 0.50
N PRO A 211 14.24 -6.58 0.33
CA PRO A 211 14.26 -7.79 1.16
C PRO A 211 15.51 -8.66 0.95
N LEU A 212 16.14 -8.61 -0.22
CA LEU A 212 17.40 -9.30 -0.46
C LEU A 212 18.51 -8.75 0.45
N THR A 213 18.66 -7.43 0.52
CA THR A 213 19.64 -6.76 1.38
C THR A 213 19.31 -6.90 2.86
N GLU A 214 18.05 -6.76 3.24
CA GLU A 214 17.59 -6.98 4.61
C GLU A 214 17.85 -8.42 5.09
N CYS A 215 17.68 -9.40 4.23
CA CYS A 215 18.01 -10.80 4.54
C CYS A 215 19.51 -10.98 4.79
N TYR A 216 20.36 -10.38 3.95
CA TYR A 216 21.81 -10.42 4.15
C TYR A 216 22.23 -9.76 5.45
N LEU A 217 21.72 -8.57 5.76
CA LEU A 217 22.04 -7.84 7.00
C LEU A 217 21.69 -8.64 8.26
N ARG A 218 20.71 -9.53 8.19
CA ARG A 218 20.33 -10.43 9.29
C ARG A 218 21.12 -11.71 9.36
N THR A 219 21.60 -12.21 8.21
CA THR A 219 22.16 -13.58 8.12
C THR A 219 23.65 -13.63 7.85
N GLY A 220 24.22 -12.59 7.23
CA GLY A 220 25.59 -12.59 6.77
C GLY A 220 25.90 -13.62 5.67
N ASP A 221 24.88 -14.06 4.92
CA ASP A 221 25.02 -15.16 3.95
C ASP A 221 25.72 -14.69 2.66
N GLU A 222 26.94 -15.14 2.46
CA GLU A 222 27.79 -14.75 1.35
C GLU A 222 27.20 -15.07 -0.05
N GLU A 223 26.33 -16.07 -0.15
CA GLU A 223 25.66 -16.38 -1.41
C GLU A 223 24.64 -15.28 -1.75
N ILE A 224 23.98 -14.75 -0.74
CA ILE A 224 23.06 -13.62 -0.89
C ILE A 224 23.84 -12.37 -1.30
N LEU A 225 25.02 -12.09 -0.72
CA LEU A 225 25.85 -10.94 -1.09
C LEU A 225 26.26 -11.00 -2.57
N ARG A 226 26.65 -12.17 -3.06
CA ARG A 226 26.93 -12.36 -4.49
C ARG A 226 25.70 -12.09 -5.37
N ASN A 227 24.52 -12.44 -4.87
CA ASN A 227 23.29 -12.13 -5.58
C ASN A 227 22.97 -10.62 -5.55
N ILE A 228 23.14 -9.96 -4.40
CA ILE A 228 23.00 -8.51 -4.27
C ILE A 228 23.86 -7.79 -5.32
N GLN A 229 25.13 -8.20 -5.50
CA GLN A 229 26.02 -7.59 -6.50
C GLN A 229 25.43 -7.66 -7.91
N ARG A 230 24.88 -8.81 -8.31
CA ARG A 230 24.24 -8.95 -9.64
C ARG A 230 23.05 -8.01 -9.82
N TRP A 231 22.30 -7.74 -8.73
CA TRP A 231 21.20 -6.79 -8.76
C TRP A 231 21.69 -5.34 -8.83
N VAL A 232 22.77 -5.01 -8.12
CA VAL A 232 23.45 -3.71 -8.21
C VAL A 232 23.92 -3.44 -9.63
N ASP A 233 24.58 -4.41 -10.26
CA ASP A 233 25.06 -4.29 -11.63
C ASP A 233 23.92 -4.03 -12.63
N ASN A 234 22.78 -4.69 -12.44
CA ASN A 234 21.59 -4.45 -13.25
C ASN A 234 20.97 -3.08 -13.00
N ALA A 235 20.94 -2.63 -11.75
CA ALA A 235 20.44 -1.29 -11.42
C ALA A 235 21.34 -0.21 -12.05
N ALA A 236 22.66 -0.36 -11.97
CA ALA A 236 23.61 0.56 -12.58
C ALA A 236 23.49 0.58 -14.12
N LYS A 237 23.38 -0.60 -14.74
CA LYS A 237 23.23 -0.73 -16.20
C LYS A 237 21.94 -0.11 -16.75
N THR A 238 20.88 -0.12 -15.96
CA THR A 238 19.55 0.36 -16.39
C THR A 238 19.25 1.79 -15.95
N GLN A 239 20.15 2.41 -15.18
CA GLN A 239 20.05 3.82 -14.83
C GLN A 239 20.17 4.70 -16.07
N HIS A 240 19.32 5.71 -16.17
CA HIS A 240 19.33 6.68 -17.23
C HIS A 240 19.08 8.09 -16.66
N ASN A 241 19.97 9.04 -16.93
CA ASN A 241 19.88 10.40 -16.41
C ASN A 241 19.55 10.44 -14.89
N ASP A 242 20.34 9.70 -14.11
CA ASP A 242 20.26 9.66 -12.65
C ASP A 242 19.05 8.89 -12.06
N ALA A 243 18.17 8.31 -12.87
CA ALA A 243 17.01 7.57 -12.40
C ALA A 243 16.67 6.38 -13.30
N TRP A 244 15.49 5.80 -13.18
CA TRP A 244 15.08 4.59 -13.90
C TRP A 244 13.77 4.80 -14.65
N ALA A 245 13.73 4.32 -15.90
CA ALA A 245 12.57 4.40 -16.77
C ALA A 245 11.49 3.35 -16.45
N GLY A 246 10.24 3.67 -16.74
CA GLY A 246 9.08 2.84 -16.36
C GLY A 246 8.93 1.53 -17.12
N ARG A 247 9.24 1.49 -18.41
CA ARG A 247 9.11 0.29 -19.25
C ARG A 247 10.22 0.23 -20.27
N GLY A 248 11.13 -0.72 -20.08
CA GLY A 248 12.01 -1.25 -21.13
C GLY A 248 12.90 -0.28 -21.89
N GLY A 249 13.16 0.91 -21.37
CA GLY A 249 13.99 1.90 -22.04
C GLY A 249 13.49 3.33 -21.86
N ALA A 250 14.21 4.27 -22.38
CA ALA A 250 14.07 5.72 -22.23
C ALA A 250 12.81 6.35 -22.86
N LEU A 251 11.76 5.63 -23.09
CA LEU A 251 10.53 6.16 -23.67
C LEU A 251 9.55 6.64 -22.60
N THR A 252 9.64 7.81 -22.27
CA THR A 252 8.82 9.02 -22.15
C THR A 252 7.33 8.82 -21.96
N THR A 253 6.92 7.98 -21.00
CA THR A 253 5.53 8.02 -20.56
C THR A 253 5.34 9.12 -19.50
N TYR A 254 6.41 9.57 -18.88
CA TYR A 254 6.42 10.55 -17.79
C TYR A 254 7.64 11.46 -17.92
N GLY A 255 7.45 12.72 -18.30
CA GLY A 255 8.50 13.71 -18.39
C GLY A 255 9.77 13.19 -19.07
N ASN A 256 10.88 13.10 -18.35
CA ASN A 256 12.15 12.57 -18.86
C ASN A 256 12.20 11.03 -18.98
N GLY A 257 11.07 10.36 -18.88
CA GLY A 257 10.98 8.91 -18.98
C GLY A 257 11.21 8.17 -17.66
N HIS A 258 11.40 8.88 -16.55
CA HIS A 258 11.64 8.27 -15.25
C HIS A 258 10.34 7.86 -14.55
N LEU A 259 10.42 6.79 -13.76
CA LEU A 259 9.35 6.30 -12.92
C LEU A 259 9.74 6.47 -11.45
N ASN A 260 9.52 7.66 -10.88
CA ASN A 260 9.93 7.98 -9.52
C ASN A 260 9.27 7.06 -8.48
N ALA A 261 8.04 6.64 -8.72
CA ALA A 261 7.34 5.72 -7.84
C ALA A 261 8.06 4.38 -7.64
N ALA A 262 8.81 3.91 -8.63
CA ALA A 262 9.65 2.70 -8.53
C ALA A 262 11.10 3.05 -8.19
N GLY A 263 11.62 4.12 -8.77
CA GLY A 263 13.02 4.53 -8.58
C GLY A 263 13.40 4.83 -7.13
N THR A 264 12.48 5.34 -6.31
CA THR A 264 12.71 5.51 -4.87
C THR A 264 13.04 4.20 -4.15
N HIS A 265 12.48 3.08 -4.59
CA HIS A 265 12.83 1.76 -4.03
C HIS A 265 14.19 1.29 -4.52
N VAL A 266 14.55 1.61 -5.78
CA VAL A 266 15.85 1.24 -6.32
C VAL A 266 16.97 1.98 -5.60
N VAL A 267 16.82 3.29 -5.33
CA VAL A 267 17.83 4.02 -4.56
C VAL A 267 17.90 3.50 -3.11
N THR A 268 16.79 3.15 -2.50
CA THR A 268 16.79 2.51 -1.16
C THR A 268 17.56 1.20 -1.20
N PHE A 269 17.30 0.35 -2.19
CA PHE A 269 18.04 -0.90 -2.38
C PHE A 269 19.54 -0.66 -2.55
N LEU A 270 19.97 0.30 -3.38
CA LEU A 270 21.39 0.59 -3.60
C LEU A 270 22.09 1.08 -2.33
N LEU A 271 21.42 1.87 -1.51
CA LEU A 271 21.94 2.31 -0.21
C LEU A 271 22.11 1.14 0.76
N LEU A 272 21.11 0.26 0.86
CA LEU A 272 21.20 -0.96 1.66
C LEU A 272 22.27 -1.92 1.10
N ALA A 273 22.42 -2.03 -0.22
CA ALA A 273 23.46 -2.83 -0.84
C ALA A 273 24.86 -2.33 -0.48
N LYS A 274 25.05 -1.00 -0.41
CA LYS A 274 26.31 -0.39 0.06
C LYS A 274 26.56 -0.75 1.53
N GLU A 275 25.54 -0.73 2.38
CA GLU A 275 25.64 -1.15 3.77
C GLU A 275 25.98 -2.64 3.90
N CYS A 276 25.50 -3.47 2.99
CA CYS A 276 25.88 -4.89 2.87
C CYS A 276 27.34 -5.11 2.43
N GLY A 277 28.04 -4.08 1.98
CA GLY A 277 29.39 -4.17 1.44
C GLY A 277 29.47 -4.51 -0.06
N ALA A 278 28.34 -4.42 -0.80
CA ALA A 278 28.36 -4.55 -2.24
C ALA A 278 29.06 -3.35 -2.91
N ASP A 279 29.71 -3.61 -4.06
CA ASP A 279 30.33 -2.56 -4.86
C ASP A 279 29.27 -1.79 -5.66
N VAL A 280 28.78 -0.69 -5.07
CA VAL A 280 27.78 0.20 -5.70
C VAL A 280 28.53 1.34 -6.37
N PRO A 281 28.45 1.50 -7.72
CA PRO A 281 29.18 2.57 -8.41
C PRO A 281 28.75 3.95 -7.91
N ASP A 282 29.72 4.77 -7.50
CA ASP A 282 29.46 6.09 -6.91
C ASP A 282 28.63 6.99 -7.84
N HIS A 283 28.90 6.97 -9.16
CA HIS A 283 28.14 7.78 -10.11
C HIS A 283 26.66 7.39 -10.15
N THR A 284 26.35 6.08 -10.01
CA THR A 284 24.99 5.57 -9.97
C THR A 284 24.28 6.02 -8.69
N LEU A 285 24.94 5.85 -7.54
CA LEU A 285 24.35 6.19 -6.25
C LEU A 285 24.17 7.70 -6.08
N LEU A 286 25.21 8.49 -6.36
CA LEU A 286 25.17 9.94 -6.23
C LEU A 286 24.21 10.59 -7.23
N GLY A 287 24.12 10.06 -8.46
CA GLY A 287 23.13 10.48 -9.44
C GLY A 287 21.70 10.25 -8.93
N ALA A 288 21.42 9.05 -8.43
CA ALA A 288 20.12 8.73 -7.86
C ALA A 288 19.76 9.60 -6.65
N LEU A 289 20.71 9.80 -5.72
CA LEU A 289 20.48 10.68 -4.57
C LEU A 289 20.19 12.11 -5.01
N ARG A 290 20.93 12.66 -5.96
CA ARG A 290 20.69 13.99 -6.52
C ARG A 290 19.29 14.08 -7.14
N HIS A 291 18.88 13.07 -7.90
CA HIS A 291 17.56 13.03 -8.54
C HIS A 291 16.43 13.04 -7.50
N PHE A 292 16.47 12.15 -6.50
CA PHE A 292 15.38 12.00 -5.54
C PHE A 292 15.39 13.06 -4.44
N TYR A 293 16.55 13.52 -3.99
CA TYR A 293 16.67 14.59 -2.99
C TYR A 293 15.97 15.89 -3.43
N ARG A 294 15.93 16.18 -4.73
CA ARG A 294 15.27 17.39 -5.26
C ARG A 294 13.76 17.45 -4.97
N TYR A 295 13.14 16.32 -4.65
CA TYR A 295 11.72 16.27 -4.27
C TYR A 295 11.49 16.39 -2.76
N ALA A 296 12.49 16.14 -1.94
CA ALA A 296 12.36 16.16 -0.50
C ALA A 296 12.02 17.56 0.00
N GLY A 297 10.87 17.70 0.66
CA GLY A 297 10.42 18.96 1.23
C GLY A 297 9.92 20.02 0.23
N ARG A 298 9.76 19.66 -1.03
CA ARG A 298 9.30 20.60 -2.09
C ARG A 298 7.90 20.30 -2.61
N GLY A 299 7.18 19.44 -1.96
CA GLY A 299 5.88 18.93 -2.36
C GLY A 299 5.85 17.41 -2.39
N GLY A 300 4.77 16.82 -2.92
CA GLY A 300 4.67 15.37 -3.07
C GLY A 300 5.63 14.85 -4.14
N ASN A 301 6.30 13.73 -3.85
CA ASN A 301 7.09 13.02 -4.85
C ASN A 301 6.17 12.53 -5.98
N PRO A 302 6.32 13.00 -7.23
CA PRO A 302 5.43 12.63 -8.32
C PRO A 302 5.61 11.17 -8.74
N TYR A 303 4.62 10.62 -9.42
CA TYR A 303 4.66 9.25 -9.92
C TYR A 303 5.76 9.04 -10.96
N GLY A 304 5.82 9.93 -11.94
CA GLY A 304 6.89 10.03 -12.94
C GLY A 304 7.82 11.20 -12.62
N ASP A 305 8.73 11.49 -13.54
CA ASP A 305 9.62 12.65 -13.44
C ASP A 305 8.89 13.91 -13.91
N ASP A 306 8.22 14.55 -12.98
CA ASP A 306 7.45 15.76 -13.20
C ASP A 306 7.74 16.76 -12.07
N ARG A 307 7.00 17.86 -12.04
CA ARG A 307 7.06 18.81 -10.94
C ARG A 307 6.57 18.15 -9.64
N PRO A 308 7.13 18.54 -8.48
CA PRO A 308 6.58 18.10 -7.21
C PRO A 308 5.06 18.35 -7.15
N GLU A 309 4.30 17.36 -6.71
CA GLU A 309 2.85 17.49 -6.53
C GLU A 309 2.57 18.52 -5.43
N VAL A 310 1.71 19.49 -5.72
CA VAL A 310 1.37 20.57 -4.77
C VAL A 310 0.16 20.17 -3.92
N GLY A 311 0.10 20.67 -2.69
CA GLY A 311 -1.00 20.44 -1.76
C GLY A 311 -0.78 19.23 -0.86
N PHE A 312 -1.88 18.71 -0.32
CA PHE A 312 -1.89 17.63 0.67
C PHE A 312 -2.17 16.24 0.06
N VAL A 313 -1.96 16.09 -1.24
CA VAL A 313 -2.17 14.81 -1.92
C VAL A 313 -0.87 14.02 -1.92
N ASP A 314 -0.92 12.81 -1.39
CA ASP A 314 0.19 11.86 -1.45
C ASP A 314 -0.31 10.48 -1.90
N ASN A 315 0.31 9.95 -2.92
CA ASN A 315 0.08 8.58 -3.39
C ASN A 315 0.96 7.55 -2.65
N GLY A 316 1.38 7.83 -1.42
CA GLY A 316 2.29 6.99 -0.64
C GLY A 316 3.76 7.08 -1.08
N LYS A 317 4.09 8.00 -1.98
CA LYS A 317 5.46 8.14 -2.52
C LYS A 317 6.39 8.91 -1.58
N ASN A 318 5.86 9.79 -0.74
CA ASN A 318 6.64 10.50 0.27
C ASN A 318 7.15 9.57 1.36
N GLY A 319 6.35 8.59 1.80
CA GLY A 319 6.80 7.55 2.71
C GLY A 319 7.97 6.75 2.15
N LYS A 320 7.93 6.38 0.87
CA LYS A 320 9.03 5.71 0.17
C LYS A 320 10.28 6.58 0.11
N LEU A 321 10.11 7.87 -0.18
CA LEU A 321 11.22 8.82 -0.22
C LEU A 321 11.81 9.03 1.17
N ALA A 322 11.00 9.04 2.22
CA ALA A 322 11.47 9.09 3.60
C ALA A 322 12.40 7.90 3.92
N PHE A 323 12.06 6.69 3.50
CA PHE A 323 12.94 5.52 3.66
C PHE A 323 14.24 5.64 2.87
N ALA A 324 14.19 6.11 1.62
CA ALA A 324 15.40 6.35 0.84
C ALA A 324 16.32 7.36 1.53
N MET A 325 15.75 8.44 2.08
CA MET A 325 16.52 9.46 2.80
C MET A 325 17.01 8.95 4.16
N ALA A 326 16.27 8.08 4.85
CA ALA A 326 16.73 7.42 6.07
C ALA A 326 17.96 6.54 5.80
N ALA A 327 17.91 5.72 4.75
CA ALA A 327 19.03 4.89 4.34
C ALA A 327 20.25 5.75 3.91
N ALA A 328 20.01 6.86 3.20
CA ALA A 328 21.07 7.78 2.84
C ALA A 328 21.74 8.44 4.07
N ALA A 329 20.93 8.82 5.08
CA ALA A 329 21.46 9.35 6.33
C ALA A 329 22.33 8.31 7.07
N ALA A 330 21.90 7.04 7.10
CA ALA A 330 22.62 5.97 7.77
C ALA A 330 24.02 5.72 7.19
N VAL A 331 24.18 5.81 5.86
CA VAL A 331 25.47 5.57 5.18
C VAL A 331 26.32 6.84 4.99
N THR A 332 25.82 8.00 5.40
CA THR A 332 26.54 9.28 5.32
C THR A 332 27.33 9.55 6.60
N PRO A 333 28.58 10.05 6.55
CA PRO A 333 29.38 10.32 7.74
C PRO A 333 28.69 11.26 8.76
N ASP A 334 27.91 12.22 8.26
CA ASP A 334 27.19 13.18 9.12
C ASP A 334 25.94 12.57 9.80
N GLY A 335 25.50 11.38 9.39
CA GLY A 335 24.42 10.63 10.01
C GLY A 335 23.16 11.48 10.23
N GLU A 336 22.70 11.56 11.46
CA GLU A 336 21.53 12.35 11.87
C GLU A 336 21.67 13.87 11.67
N ASN A 337 22.88 14.37 11.47
CA ASN A 337 23.13 15.77 11.15
C ASN A 337 23.16 16.04 9.63
N SER A 338 22.99 15.02 8.82
CA SER A 338 23.04 15.15 7.36
C SER A 338 21.81 15.84 6.79
N VAL A 339 21.96 16.37 5.58
CA VAL A 339 20.83 16.88 4.80
C VAL A 339 19.79 15.79 4.51
N TYR A 340 20.21 14.54 4.47
CA TYR A 340 19.34 13.40 4.25
C TYR A 340 18.45 13.09 5.46
N ALA A 341 18.97 13.22 6.69
CA ALA A 341 18.16 13.08 7.89
C ALA A 341 17.03 14.13 7.95
N ASN A 342 17.36 15.38 7.62
CA ASN A 342 16.35 16.43 7.51
C ASN A 342 15.34 16.15 6.39
N ALA A 343 15.78 15.65 5.24
CA ALA A 343 14.91 15.26 4.13
C ALA A 343 13.97 14.10 4.52
N ARG A 344 14.48 13.09 5.25
CA ARG A 344 13.69 12.00 5.85
C ARG A 344 12.54 12.55 6.69
N ASP A 345 12.87 13.43 7.65
CA ASP A 345 11.89 13.98 8.59
C ASP A 345 10.78 14.76 7.88
N VAL A 346 11.16 15.58 6.90
CA VAL A 346 10.19 16.35 6.12
C VAL A 346 9.29 15.43 5.30
N CYS A 347 9.84 14.42 4.64
CA CYS A 347 9.06 13.48 3.84
C CYS A 347 8.14 12.61 4.71
N ALA A 348 8.60 12.15 5.88
CA ALA A 348 7.79 11.38 6.82
C ALA A 348 6.65 12.24 7.38
N MET A 349 6.92 13.49 7.77
CA MET A 349 5.91 14.42 8.25
C MET A 349 4.88 14.75 7.16
N GLN A 350 5.31 14.95 5.93
CA GLN A 350 4.42 15.17 4.80
C GLN A 350 3.52 13.95 4.57
N SER A 351 4.06 12.75 4.63
CA SER A 351 3.29 11.50 4.53
C SER A 351 2.25 11.39 5.65
N PHE A 352 2.58 11.79 6.87
CA PHE A 352 1.64 11.83 8.00
C PHE A 352 0.49 12.79 7.76
N TYR A 353 0.77 14.05 7.41
CA TYR A 353 -0.28 15.05 7.20
C TYR A 353 -1.19 14.76 6.01
N THR A 354 -0.72 13.99 5.04
CA THR A 354 -1.51 13.62 3.86
C THR A 354 -2.28 12.31 4.04
N THR A 355 -2.26 11.71 5.23
CA THR A 355 -2.89 10.41 5.50
C THR A 355 -4.37 10.37 5.13
N SER A 356 -5.15 11.40 5.46
CA SER A 356 -6.58 11.48 5.12
C SER A 356 -6.87 11.62 3.62
N PHE A 357 -5.89 11.99 2.82
CA PHE A 357 -6.03 12.19 1.38
C PHE A 357 -5.45 11.06 0.54
N MET A 358 -5.00 9.99 1.18
CA MET A 358 -4.29 8.89 0.53
C MET A 358 -5.16 7.85 -0.14
N LEU A 359 -6.37 8.06 -0.17
CA LEU A 359 -7.31 7.13 -0.80
C LEU A 359 -7.21 7.15 -2.33
N HIS A 360 -6.30 7.94 -2.87
CA HIS A 360 -6.20 8.20 -4.28
C HIS A 360 -4.93 7.62 -4.84
N GLY A 361 -5.07 7.01 -5.97
CA GLY A 361 -3.94 6.84 -6.82
C GLY A 361 -3.68 5.45 -7.29
N HIS A 362 -3.15 5.47 -8.44
CA HIS A 362 -2.66 4.36 -9.22
C HIS A 362 -1.68 3.46 -8.44
N THR A 363 -0.97 4.05 -7.50
CA THR A 363 -0.03 3.36 -6.60
C THR A 363 -0.53 3.30 -5.16
N GLY A 364 -1.71 3.85 -4.88
CA GLY A 364 -2.27 3.92 -3.53
C GLY A 364 -2.81 2.60 -3.03
N GLY A 365 -3.40 1.80 -3.90
CA GLY A 365 -4.02 0.55 -3.51
C GLY A 365 -3.03 -0.46 -2.91
N GLY A 366 -2.85 -0.44 -1.61
CA GLY A 366 -2.03 -1.37 -0.86
C GLY A 366 -0.53 -1.04 -0.84
N ILE A 367 0.08 -0.73 -1.95
CA ILE A 367 1.54 -0.52 -2.04
C ILE A 367 1.98 0.80 -1.39
N GLY A 368 1.22 1.88 -1.63
CA GLY A 368 1.45 3.15 -0.96
C GLY A 368 1.22 3.09 0.54
N GLU A 369 0.22 2.35 0.97
CA GLU A 369 -0.17 2.16 2.37
C GLU A 369 0.94 1.55 3.22
N ILE A 370 1.63 0.52 2.71
CA ILE A 370 2.75 -0.15 3.40
C ILE A 370 3.80 0.88 3.78
N TRP A 371 4.25 1.68 2.82
CA TRP A 371 5.33 2.63 3.04
C TRP A 371 4.93 3.81 3.91
N ARG A 372 3.66 4.21 3.87
CA ARG A 372 3.17 5.25 4.76
C ARG A 372 3.17 4.78 6.20
N SER A 373 2.53 3.65 6.48
CA SER A 373 2.48 3.10 7.83
C SER A 373 3.88 2.93 8.40
N ALA A 374 4.80 2.39 7.59
CA ALA A 374 6.18 2.21 7.98
C ALA A 374 6.92 3.56 8.19
N SER A 375 6.64 4.59 7.37
CA SER A 375 7.28 5.90 7.51
C SER A 375 6.90 6.64 8.78
N MET A 376 5.78 6.27 9.43
CA MET A 376 5.44 6.81 10.76
C MET A 376 6.48 6.42 11.81
N GLY A 377 7.12 5.26 11.68
CA GLY A 377 8.24 4.85 12.53
C GLY A 377 9.51 5.70 12.38
N LEU A 378 9.58 6.54 11.35
CA LEU A 378 10.69 7.48 11.15
C LEU A 378 10.44 8.86 11.80
N LEU A 379 9.23 9.09 12.33
CA LEU A 379 8.92 10.32 13.07
C LEU A 379 9.50 10.21 14.48
N HIS A 380 10.26 11.24 14.88
CA HIS A 380 10.79 11.30 16.24
C HIS A 380 9.72 11.77 17.22
N ASP A 381 9.73 11.21 18.45
CA ASP A 381 8.77 11.50 19.53
C ASP A 381 8.62 12.99 19.87
N LYS A 382 9.60 13.80 19.54
CA LYS A 382 9.54 15.26 19.75
C LYS A 382 8.54 15.99 18.86
N LYS A 383 7.91 15.29 17.91
CA LYS A 383 6.99 15.88 16.92
C LYS A 383 5.62 15.20 16.92
N SER A 384 5.42 14.22 17.77
CA SER A 384 4.14 13.54 17.99
C SER A 384 3.29 14.20 19.06
#